data_39bac923b2641a1185f0c69b64c2a8f5
#
_entry.id   39bac923b2641a1185f0c69b64c2a8f5
#
_cell.length_a   1.000
_cell.length_b   1.000
_cell.length_c   1.000
_cell.angle_alpha   90.00
_cell.angle_beta   90.00
_cell.angle_gamma   90.00
#
_symmetry.space_group_name_H-M   'P 1'
#
loop_
_entity.id
_entity.type
_entity.pdbx_description
1 polymer ?
#
loop_
_entity_poly.entity_id
_entity_poly.type
_entity_poly.pdbx_seq_one_letter_code
_entity_poly.pdbx_strand_id
1 'polypeptide(L)'
;MGSGEMTLTPFFSCRPIDGRFYEEQKSTVLASISTTGYHRTETEMERRAVALQYAGGLSLGYSQLPFRVALNVIHVRLDHKLSPETNYPYRRYYPSGKDFPAASLSYAYIHPRFQAGGETAITERSRPIAGDPHGIAVSTSNYVRWKFAPLWSVVALHRFYDYRFQSLLGKSFGDMSTSANESGFYLGVVTSSISRIVLSAYIDCAYHPWERYGFSSPS
;
A
#
# COMPACT_ATOMS: atom_id res chain seq x y z
N MET A 1 -16.59 27.03 -19.72
CA MET A 1 -15.81 26.66 -18.54
C MET A 1 -16.63 25.66 -17.74
N GLY A 2 -16.22 24.39 -17.63
CA GLY A 2 -16.92 23.42 -16.81
C GLY A 2 -16.75 23.77 -15.33
N SER A 3 -17.82 23.72 -14.56
CA SER A 3 -17.74 23.85 -13.10
C SER A 3 -16.99 22.66 -12.54
N GLY A 4 -16.10 22.88 -11.55
CA GLY A 4 -15.45 21.81 -10.82
C GLY A 4 -16.48 21.05 -9.98
N GLU A 5 -16.28 19.74 -9.84
CA GLU A 5 -17.10 18.84 -9.02
C GLU A 5 -16.36 18.49 -7.73
N MET A 6 -17.04 18.63 -6.61
CA MET A 6 -16.56 18.16 -5.30
C MET A 6 -17.30 16.91 -4.89
N THR A 7 -16.58 15.91 -4.41
CA THR A 7 -17.15 14.66 -3.91
C THR A 7 -16.67 14.41 -2.49
N LEU A 8 -17.59 13.99 -1.61
CA LEU A 8 -17.29 13.58 -0.24
C LEU A 8 -17.79 12.14 -0.05
N THR A 9 -16.88 11.23 0.27
CA THR A 9 -17.20 9.81 0.41
C THR A 9 -16.75 9.30 1.78
N PRO A 10 -17.61 9.27 2.79
CA PRO A 10 -17.35 8.57 4.02
C PRO A 10 -17.51 7.06 3.82
N PHE A 11 -16.75 6.27 4.58
CA PHE A 11 -16.92 4.82 4.63
C PHE A 11 -16.66 4.26 6.02
N PHE A 12 -17.29 3.12 6.31
CA PHE A 12 -17.05 2.35 7.52
C PHE A 12 -17.18 0.86 7.22
N SER A 13 -16.33 0.05 7.84
CA SER A 13 -16.33 -1.41 7.74
C SER A 13 -16.02 -2.01 9.09
N CYS A 14 -16.76 -3.05 9.47
CA CYS A 14 -16.46 -3.91 10.60
C CYS A 14 -16.51 -5.35 10.11
N ARG A 15 -15.40 -6.08 10.21
CA ARG A 15 -15.33 -7.44 9.72
C ARG A 15 -14.45 -8.32 10.59
N PRO A 16 -14.79 -9.62 10.71
CA PRO A 16 -13.86 -10.60 11.24
C PRO A 16 -12.67 -10.79 10.28
N ILE A 17 -11.51 -11.07 10.87
CA ILE A 17 -10.28 -11.34 10.13
C ILE A 17 -9.67 -12.64 10.64
N ASP A 18 -9.00 -13.33 9.72
CA ASP A 18 -8.25 -14.55 10.02
C ASP A 18 -6.87 -14.18 10.54
N GLY A 19 -6.35 -14.96 11.48
CA GLY A 19 -5.05 -14.69 12.04
C GLY A 19 -4.56 -15.78 13.00
N ARG A 20 -3.38 -15.59 13.52
CA ARG A 20 -2.78 -16.47 14.52
C ARG A 20 -2.54 -15.70 15.81
N PHE A 21 -3.04 -16.24 16.92
CA PHE A 21 -2.73 -15.73 18.26
C PHE A 21 -1.50 -16.42 18.87
N TYR A 22 -0.85 -15.72 19.80
CA TYR A 22 0.04 -16.28 20.79
C TYR A 22 -0.08 -15.53 22.12
N GLU A 23 0.41 -16.14 23.18
CA GLU A 23 0.44 -15.51 24.50
C GLU A 23 1.73 -14.70 24.68
N GLU A 24 1.61 -13.41 24.96
CA GLU A 24 2.69 -12.52 25.30
C GLU A 24 2.44 -11.95 26.72
N GLN A 25 3.29 -12.29 27.70
CA GLN A 25 3.23 -11.75 29.07
C GLN A 25 1.82 -11.70 29.68
N LYS A 26 1.07 -12.81 29.60
CA LYS A 26 -0.33 -12.95 30.08
C LYS A 26 -1.41 -12.23 29.26
N SER A 27 -1.10 -11.76 28.07
CA SER A 27 -2.10 -11.22 27.13
C SER A 27 -2.08 -11.97 25.80
N THR A 28 -3.27 -12.22 25.27
CA THR A 28 -3.41 -12.80 23.94
C THR A 28 -3.20 -11.71 22.90
N VAL A 29 -2.22 -11.91 22.03
CA VAL A 29 -1.87 -10.98 20.96
C VAL A 29 -1.97 -11.65 19.60
N LEU A 30 -2.25 -10.87 18.57
CA LEU A 30 -2.31 -11.34 17.19
C LEU A 30 -0.90 -11.35 16.59
N ALA A 31 -0.36 -12.54 16.31
CA ALA A 31 0.97 -12.71 15.71
C ALA A 31 0.99 -12.35 14.24
N SER A 32 -0.10 -12.65 13.52
CA SER A 32 -0.20 -12.40 12.09
C SER A 32 -1.65 -12.34 11.64
N ILE A 33 -1.91 -11.59 10.59
CA ILE A 33 -3.18 -11.54 9.86
C ILE A 33 -3.02 -12.41 8.61
N SER A 34 -3.98 -13.32 8.37
CA SER A 34 -4.04 -14.12 7.16
C SER A 34 -4.97 -13.47 6.16
N THR A 35 -4.51 -13.33 4.92
CA THR A 35 -5.30 -12.74 3.82
C THR A 35 -5.65 -13.76 2.74
N THR A 36 -5.26 -15.04 2.91
CA THR A 36 -5.47 -16.08 1.90
C THR A 36 -6.91 -16.59 1.83
N GLY A 37 -7.66 -16.51 2.96
CA GLY A 37 -9.03 -16.98 3.05
C GLY A 37 -9.19 -18.51 2.91
N TYR A 38 -8.09 -19.27 3.07
CA TYR A 38 -8.15 -20.72 3.04
C TYR A 38 -8.61 -21.30 4.39
N HIS A 39 -9.57 -22.23 4.35
CA HIS A 39 -10.12 -22.93 5.53
C HIS A 39 -10.27 -24.42 5.21
N ARG A 40 -9.19 -25.05 4.74
CA ARG A 40 -9.19 -26.45 4.23
C ARG A 40 -8.66 -27.45 5.23
N THR A 41 -7.79 -27.02 6.14
CA THR A 41 -7.19 -27.86 7.17
C THR A 41 -7.66 -27.43 8.56
N GLU A 42 -7.53 -28.29 9.55
CA GLU A 42 -7.88 -27.99 10.94
C GLU A 42 -7.15 -26.74 11.44
N THR A 43 -5.85 -26.63 11.20
CA THR A 43 -5.04 -25.45 11.55
C THR A 43 -5.50 -24.17 10.83
N GLU A 44 -5.97 -24.25 9.59
CA GLU A 44 -6.55 -23.12 8.86
C GLU A 44 -7.91 -22.72 9.45
N MET A 45 -8.70 -23.69 9.87
CA MET A 45 -10.00 -23.46 10.52
C MET A 45 -9.87 -22.81 11.89
N GLU A 46 -8.88 -23.19 12.70
CA GLU A 46 -8.57 -22.55 13.98
C GLU A 46 -8.20 -21.06 13.84
N ARG A 47 -7.70 -20.67 12.70
CA ARG A 47 -7.32 -19.27 12.39
C ARG A 47 -8.43 -18.43 11.80
N ARG A 48 -9.59 -19.02 11.58
CA ARG A 48 -10.71 -18.35 10.93
C ARG A 48 -11.42 -17.40 11.88
N ALA A 49 -11.65 -16.16 11.44
CA ALA A 49 -12.47 -15.16 12.13
C ALA A 49 -12.09 -14.94 13.60
N VAL A 50 -10.78 -14.95 13.91
CA VAL A 50 -10.28 -14.92 15.29
C VAL A 50 -10.20 -13.52 15.89
N ALA A 51 -10.23 -12.47 15.07
CA ALA A 51 -10.16 -11.07 15.52
C ALA A 51 -11.11 -10.19 14.71
N LEU A 52 -11.41 -8.99 15.23
CA LEU A 52 -12.23 -7.99 14.54
C LEU A 52 -11.37 -6.82 14.05
N GLN A 53 -11.62 -6.44 12.82
CA GLN A 53 -11.05 -5.26 12.19
C GLN A 53 -12.14 -4.22 11.94
N TYR A 54 -11.90 -3.03 12.44
CA TYR A 54 -12.71 -1.84 12.18
C TYR A 54 -11.92 -0.94 11.23
N ALA A 55 -12.54 -0.44 10.18
CA ALA A 55 -11.93 0.52 9.28
C ALA A 55 -12.94 1.63 9.00
N GLY A 56 -12.54 2.86 9.19
CA GLY A 56 -13.36 4.03 8.90
C GLY A 56 -12.52 5.13 8.27
N GLY A 57 -13.14 5.93 7.41
CA GLY A 57 -12.40 6.98 6.73
C GLY A 57 -13.28 7.90 5.91
N LEU A 58 -12.60 8.85 5.26
CA LEU A 58 -13.20 9.90 4.47
C LEU A 58 -12.32 10.18 3.25
N SER A 59 -12.94 10.34 2.09
CA SER A 59 -12.30 10.84 0.88
C SER A 59 -12.97 12.13 0.44
N LEU A 60 -12.19 13.20 0.28
CA LEU A 60 -12.61 14.48 -0.27
C LEU A 60 -11.93 14.68 -1.62
N GLY A 61 -12.71 14.59 -2.69
CA GLY A 61 -12.26 14.73 -4.07
C GLY A 61 -12.66 16.06 -4.68
N TYR A 62 -11.80 16.59 -5.55
CA TYR A 62 -12.09 17.70 -6.45
C TYR A 62 -11.68 17.32 -7.87
N SER A 63 -12.56 17.50 -8.82
CA SER A 63 -12.34 17.18 -10.24
C SER A 63 -12.75 18.36 -11.12
N GLN A 64 -11.79 18.92 -11.82
CA GLN A 64 -11.99 19.90 -12.88
C GLN A 64 -10.95 19.62 -13.96
N LEU A 65 -11.40 19.00 -15.04
CA LEU A 65 -10.47 18.62 -16.12
C LEU A 65 -9.60 19.81 -16.56
N PRO A 66 -8.29 19.61 -16.72
CA PRO A 66 -7.57 18.32 -16.74
C PRO A 66 -7.11 17.80 -15.36
N PHE A 67 -7.44 18.45 -14.26
CA PHE A 67 -6.94 18.13 -12.93
C PHE A 67 -7.94 17.34 -12.09
N ARG A 68 -7.45 16.39 -11.32
CA ARG A 68 -8.14 15.70 -10.24
C ARG A 68 -7.23 15.63 -9.01
N VAL A 69 -7.80 15.88 -7.85
CA VAL A 69 -7.10 15.78 -6.56
C VAL A 69 -8.05 15.14 -5.54
N ALA A 70 -7.55 14.28 -4.68
CA ALA A 70 -8.32 13.77 -3.56
C ALA A 70 -7.46 13.65 -2.29
N LEU A 71 -8.02 14.13 -1.19
CA LEU A 71 -7.48 13.93 0.16
C LEU A 71 -8.23 12.75 0.80
N ASN A 72 -7.49 11.76 1.26
CA ASN A 72 -8.03 10.57 1.90
C ASN A 72 -7.48 10.44 3.32
N VAL A 73 -8.35 10.06 4.25
CA VAL A 73 -7.99 9.74 5.62
C VAL A 73 -8.62 8.39 5.97
N ILE A 74 -7.86 7.50 6.56
CA ILE A 74 -8.33 6.20 7.03
C ILE A 74 -7.78 5.92 8.43
N HIS A 75 -8.60 5.31 9.26
CA HIS A 75 -8.19 4.71 10.52
C HIS A 75 -8.61 3.24 10.54
N VAL A 76 -7.63 2.36 10.70
CA VAL A 76 -7.87 0.93 10.91
C VAL A 76 -7.56 0.60 12.36
N ARG A 77 -8.49 -0.07 13.04
CA ARG A 77 -8.35 -0.53 14.42
C ARG A 77 -8.60 -2.03 14.52
N LEU A 78 -7.75 -2.71 15.27
CA LEU A 78 -7.92 -4.11 15.63
C LEU A 78 -8.40 -4.22 17.08
N ASP A 79 -9.24 -5.19 17.37
CA ASP A 79 -9.67 -5.52 18.74
C ASP A 79 -8.52 -6.10 19.59
N HIS A 80 -7.59 -6.82 18.93
CA HIS A 80 -6.37 -7.36 19.54
C HIS A 80 -5.12 -6.64 19.04
N LYS A 81 -4.10 -6.52 19.89
CA LYS A 81 -2.82 -5.94 19.49
C LYS A 81 -2.14 -6.86 18.47
N LEU A 82 -1.79 -6.30 17.32
CA LEU A 82 -0.91 -6.96 16.35
C LEU A 82 0.54 -6.85 16.85
N SER A 83 1.18 -7.98 17.09
CA SER A 83 2.55 -8.06 17.58
C SER A 83 3.27 -9.18 16.83
N PRO A 84 3.81 -8.90 15.61
CA PRO A 84 4.55 -9.88 14.85
C PRO A 84 5.81 -10.30 15.59
N GLU A 85 6.21 -11.56 15.44
CA GLU A 85 7.49 -12.05 15.94
C GLU A 85 8.65 -11.29 15.27
N THR A 86 9.43 -10.55 16.04
CA THR A 86 10.54 -9.70 15.55
C THR A 86 11.91 -10.38 15.65
N ASN A 87 11.97 -11.68 15.92
CA ASN A 87 13.21 -12.46 16.01
C ASN A 87 14.04 -12.45 14.73
N TYR A 88 13.41 -12.16 13.61
CA TYR A 88 14.06 -12.04 12.31
C TYR A 88 14.19 -10.56 11.91
N PRO A 89 15.40 -10.09 11.54
CA PRO A 89 15.64 -8.68 11.18
C PRO A 89 14.67 -8.14 10.14
N TYR A 90 14.31 -8.92 9.12
CA TYR A 90 13.38 -8.51 8.05
C TYR A 90 11.95 -8.25 8.54
N ARG A 91 11.55 -8.77 9.72
CA ARG A 91 10.22 -8.53 10.32
C ARG A 91 10.19 -7.36 11.28
N ARG A 92 11.34 -6.76 11.58
CA ARG A 92 11.48 -5.75 12.62
C ARG A 92 10.52 -4.57 12.48
N TYR A 93 10.26 -4.14 11.27
CA TYR A 93 9.41 -2.98 11.00
C TYR A 93 8.03 -3.35 10.46
N TYR A 94 7.60 -4.60 10.62
CA TYR A 94 6.25 -5.00 10.27
C TYR A 94 5.23 -4.20 11.11
N PRO A 95 4.02 -3.94 10.56
CA PRO A 95 2.98 -3.24 11.29
C PRO A 95 2.72 -3.88 12.65
N SER A 96 2.70 -3.05 13.70
CA SER A 96 2.47 -3.49 15.08
C SER A 96 1.62 -2.46 15.82
N GLY A 97 0.77 -2.94 16.75
CA GLY A 97 -0.15 -2.08 17.49
C GLY A 97 -1.60 -2.46 17.31
N LYS A 98 -2.50 -1.57 17.73
CA LYS A 98 -3.96 -1.72 17.54
C LYS A 98 -4.51 -0.74 16.54
N ASP A 99 -3.92 0.44 16.44
CA ASP A 99 -4.43 1.59 15.70
C ASP A 99 -3.46 1.95 14.57
N PHE A 100 -3.98 2.09 13.36
CA PHE A 100 -3.22 2.34 12.15
C PHE A 100 -3.85 3.50 11.37
N PRO A 101 -3.60 4.76 11.81
CA PRO A 101 -4.04 5.92 11.07
C PRO A 101 -3.17 6.13 9.82
N ALA A 102 -3.81 6.54 8.73
CA ALA A 102 -3.12 6.93 7.50
C ALA A 102 -3.87 8.08 6.83
N ALA A 103 -3.12 8.92 6.12
CA ALA A 103 -3.67 9.93 5.24
C ALA A 103 -2.95 9.88 3.90
N SER A 104 -3.63 10.21 2.81
CA SER A 104 -3.02 10.27 1.49
C SER A 104 -3.56 11.43 0.66
N LEU A 105 -2.73 11.89 -0.26
CA LEU A 105 -3.07 12.83 -1.31
C LEU A 105 -2.89 12.12 -2.65
N SER A 106 -4.00 11.96 -3.39
CA SER A 106 -4.00 11.47 -4.76
C SER A 106 -4.16 12.64 -5.71
N TYR A 107 -3.49 12.60 -6.86
CA TYR A 107 -3.57 13.64 -7.87
C TYR A 107 -3.40 13.06 -9.27
N ALA A 108 -4.06 13.68 -10.23
CA ALA A 108 -3.94 13.33 -11.63
C ALA A 108 -4.10 14.54 -12.54
N TYR A 109 -3.31 14.57 -13.59
CA TYR A 109 -3.47 15.41 -14.77
C TYR A 109 -3.83 14.53 -15.95
N ILE A 110 -4.96 14.82 -16.61
CA ILE A 110 -5.53 13.96 -17.65
C ILE A 110 -5.68 14.75 -18.95
N HIS A 111 -4.85 14.41 -19.92
CA HIS A 111 -4.90 14.93 -21.28
C HIS A 111 -4.83 13.75 -22.27
N PRO A 112 -5.44 13.83 -23.46
CA PRO A 112 -5.49 12.71 -24.41
C PRO A 112 -4.13 12.11 -24.81
N ARG A 113 -3.08 12.95 -24.85
CA ARG A 113 -1.72 12.52 -25.19
C ARG A 113 -0.80 12.37 -24.00
N PHE A 114 -1.14 12.97 -22.85
CA PHE A 114 -0.27 13.00 -21.68
C PHE A 114 -1.11 12.85 -20.42
N GLN A 115 -0.73 11.89 -19.58
CA GLN A 115 -1.33 11.67 -18.27
C GLN A 115 -0.22 11.56 -17.24
N ALA A 116 -0.39 12.23 -16.13
CA ALA A 116 0.50 12.11 -14.98
C ALA A 116 -0.34 12.03 -13.72
N GLY A 117 0.12 11.28 -12.75
CA GLY A 117 -0.61 11.18 -11.49
C GLY A 117 0.15 10.35 -10.49
N GLY A 118 -0.41 10.26 -9.31
CA GLY A 118 0.16 9.50 -8.23
C GLY A 118 -0.62 9.62 -6.94
N GLU A 119 -0.08 8.97 -5.95
CA GLU A 119 -0.56 9.04 -4.57
C GLU A 119 0.65 9.11 -3.64
N THR A 120 0.57 9.99 -2.66
CA THR A 120 1.51 10.04 -1.54
C THR A 120 0.74 9.86 -0.26
N ALA A 121 1.09 8.81 0.48
CA ALA A 121 0.49 8.45 1.74
C ALA A 121 1.48 8.60 2.89
N ILE A 122 0.95 8.94 4.04
CA ILE A 122 1.70 9.07 5.29
C ILE A 122 1.04 8.23 6.39
N THR A 123 1.89 7.63 7.23
CA THR A 123 1.47 6.93 8.45
C THR A 123 2.39 7.32 9.60
N GLU A 124 1.99 6.99 10.82
CA GLU A 124 2.94 6.97 11.92
C GLU A 124 4.03 5.92 11.62
N ARG A 125 5.28 6.26 11.90
CA ARG A 125 6.43 5.37 11.68
C ARG A 125 6.39 4.18 12.64
N SER A 126 6.63 2.96 12.13
CA SER A 126 6.81 1.78 12.98
C SER A 126 7.99 1.96 13.95
N ARG A 127 7.77 1.66 15.21
CA ARG A 127 8.75 1.82 16.30
C ARG A 127 8.87 0.52 17.11
N PRO A 128 9.59 -0.48 16.59
CA PRO A 128 9.71 -1.77 17.25
C PRO A 128 10.58 -1.75 18.52
N ILE A 129 11.42 -0.73 18.71
CA ILE A 129 12.35 -0.61 19.84
C ILE A 129 11.93 0.57 20.72
N ALA A 130 11.97 0.37 22.03
CA ALA A 130 11.80 1.46 22.98
C ALA A 130 12.89 2.52 22.75
N GLY A 131 12.48 3.77 22.58
CA GLY A 131 13.39 4.88 22.25
C GLY A 131 13.54 5.18 20.74
N ASP A 132 12.94 4.39 19.86
CA ASP A 132 12.85 4.74 18.43
C ASP A 132 12.12 6.11 18.29
N PRO A 133 12.66 7.02 17.43
CA PRO A 133 12.09 8.35 17.31
C PRO A 133 10.67 8.31 16.75
N HIS A 134 9.81 9.15 17.31
CA HIS A 134 8.52 9.46 16.69
C HIS A 134 8.75 10.07 15.32
N GLY A 135 7.83 9.86 14.40
CA GLY A 135 7.95 10.43 13.08
C GLY A 135 6.92 9.87 12.10
N ILE A 136 6.96 10.42 10.91
CA ILE A 136 6.09 10.06 9.81
C ILE A 136 6.88 9.17 8.84
N ALA A 137 6.27 8.08 8.41
CA ALA A 137 6.71 7.26 7.30
C ALA A 137 5.91 7.63 6.05
N VAL A 138 6.55 7.60 4.89
CA VAL A 138 5.97 8.02 3.61
C VAL A 138 5.97 6.85 2.63
N SER A 139 4.90 6.73 1.88
CA SER A 139 4.79 5.83 0.74
C SER A 139 4.27 6.63 -0.45
N THR A 140 4.97 6.63 -1.57
CA THR A 140 4.57 7.39 -2.76
C THR A 140 4.76 6.57 -4.02
N SER A 141 3.78 6.71 -4.93
CA SER A 141 3.83 6.10 -6.26
C SER A 141 3.35 7.13 -7.29
N ASN A 142 4.17 7.40 -8.30
CA ASN A 142 3.92 8.42 -9.29
C ASN A 142 4.13 7.87 -10.68
N TYR A 143 3.27 8.21 -11.61
CA TYR A 143 3.39 7.77 -12.99
C TYR A 143 3.21 8.90 -13.99
N VAL A 144 3.83 8.71 -15.14
CA VAL A 144 3.62 9.50 -16.34
C VAL A 144 3.35 8.55 -17.49
N ARG A 145 2.31 8.82 -18.25
CA ARG A 145 2.02 8.15 -19.51
C ARG A 145 2.02 9.18 -20.64
N TRP A 146 2.81 8.93 -21.66
CA TRP A 146 2.90 9.79 -22.83
C TRP A 146 2.62 8.99 -24.13
N LYS A 147 1.61 9.41 -24.85
CA LYS A 147 1.30 8.90 -26.19
C LYS A 147 2.05 9.75 -27.20
N PHE A 148 3.27 9.35 -27.54
CA PHE A 148 4.16 10.11 -28.42
C PHE A 148 3.87 9.87 -29.93
N ALA A 149 3.15 8.80 -30.27
CA ALA A 149 2.69 8.52 -31.63
C ALA A 149 1.27 7.91 -31.61
N PRO A 150 0.55 7.85 -32.73
CA PRO A 150 -0.85 7.36 -32.75
C PRO A 150 -1.02 5.97 -32.13
N LEU A 151 -0.04 5.10 -32.32
CA LEU A 151 -0.09 3.70 -31.86
C LEU A 151 0.85 3.41 -30.69
N TRP A 152 1.69 4.36 -30.25
CA TRP A 152 2.73 4.12 -29.26
C TRP A 152 2.55 4.97 -28.01
N SER A 153 2.72 4.35 -26.88
CA SER A 153 2.75 5.03 -25.57
C SER A 153 3.93 4.54 -24.76
N VAL A 154 4.52 5.43 -23.99
CA VAL A 154 5.49 5.12 -22.94
C VAL A 154 4.83 5.40 -21.58
N VAL A 155 5.15 4.57 -20.60
CA VAL A 155 4.77 4.74 -19.20
C VAL A 155 6.03 4.68 -18.35
N ALA A 156 6.23 5.70 -17.54
CA ALA A 156 7.26 5.71 -16.50
C ALA A 156 6.55 5.77 -15.14
N LEU A 157 7.02 4.99 -14.18
CA LEU A 157 6.52 4.98 -12.81
C LEU A 157 7.69 5.00 -11.86
N HIS A 158 7.62 5.88 -10.88
CA HIS A 158 8.53 5.96 -9.74
C HIS A 158 7.77 5.57 -8.49
N ARG A 159 8.39 4.77 -7.63
CA ARG A 159 7.85 4.38 -6.33
C ARG A 159 8.89 4.48 -5.23
N PHE A 160 8.46 4.94 -4.08
CA PHE A 160 9.24 4.96 -2.85
C PHE A 160 8.35 4.64 -1.67
N TYR A 161 8.67 3.56 -0.96
CA TYR A 161 7.92 3.07 0.19
C TYR A 161 8.88 2.91 1.37
N ASP A 162 8.77 3.81 2.35
CA ASP A 162 9.58 3.76 3.57
C ASP A 162 9.41 2.38 4.24
N TYR A 163 10.49 1.76 4.67
CA TYR A 163 10.47 0.45 5.33
C TYR A 163 9.74 0.45 6.68
N ARG A 164 9.48 1.63 7.27
CA ARG A 164 8.69 1.82 8.49
C ARG A 164 7.24 2.20 8.25
N PHE A 165 6.80 2.22 7.00
CA PHE A 165 5.42 2.56 6.65
C PHE A 165 4.47 1.47 7.14
N GLN A 166 3.42 1.86 7.88
CA GLN A 166 2.45 0.96 8.48
C GLN A 166 1.10 1.04 7.76
N SER A 167 0.82 0.10 6.87
CA SER A 167 -0.50 -0.02 6.27
C SER A 167 -0.94 -1.48 6.29
N LEU A 168 -2.15 -1.74 6.81
CA LEU A 168 -2.77 -3.07 6.81
C LEU A 168 -3.58 -3.34 5.54
N LEU A 169 -4.09 -2.30 4.88
CA LEU A 169 -5.00 -2.41 3.74
C LEU A 169 -4.41 -1.87 2.44
N GLY A 170 -3.35 -1.05 2.53
CA GLY A 170 -2.70 -0.48 1.36
C GLY A 170 -1.99 -1.55 0.54
N LYS A 171 -2.24 -1.52 -0.77
CA LYS A 171 -1.51 -2.31 -1.76
C LYS A 171 -1.08 -1.37 -2.86
N SER A 172 0.22 -1.33 -3.13
CA SER A 172 0.80 -0.50 -4.17
C SER A 172 1.45 -1.37 -5.24
N PHE A 173 1.70 -0.79 -6.39
CA PHE A 173 2.48 -1.44 -7.44
C PHE A 173 3.92 -1.61 -6.97
N GLY A 174 4.46 -2.83 -6.99
CA GLY A 174 5.82 -3.13 -6.56
C GLY A 174 6.15 -4.61 -6.59
N ASP A 175 7.39 -4.91 -6.22
CA ASP A 175 7.91 -6.28 -6.09
C ASP A 175 7.36 -6.97 -4.82
N MET A 176 7.08 -6.18 -3.78
CA MET A 176 6.53 -6.67 -2.52
C MET A 176 5.00 -6.59 -2.51
N SER A 177 4.37 -7.47 -1.73
CA SER A 177 2.92 -7.44 -1.50
C SER A 177 2.45 -6.33 -0.55
N THR A 178 3.39 -5.55 0.00
CA THR A 178 3.15 -4.47 0.97
C THR A 178 3.60 -3.14 0.40
N SER A 179 3.01 -2.04 0.87
CA SER A 179 3.41 -0.68 0.49
C SER A 179 4.56 -0.16 1.35
N ALA A 180 5.56 -1.01 1.64
CA ALA A 180 6.71 -0.68 2.49
C ALA A 180 7.99 -1.33 1.96
N ASN A 181 9.15 -0.74 2.33
CA ASN A 181 10.48 -1.28 2.07
C ASN A 181 10.82 -1.45 0.58
N GLU A 182 10.49 -0.48 -0.25
CA GLU A 182 10.83 -0.54 -1.68
C GLU A 182 11.06 0.85 -2.26
N SER A 183 12.08 0.99 -3.07
CA SER A 183 12.32 2.15 -3.94
C SER A 183 12.56 1.62 -5.35
N GLY A 184 11.78 2.08 -6.33
CA GLY A 184 11.85 1.50 -7.65
C GLY A 184 11.43 2.41 -8.78
N PHE A 185 11.83 2.02 -9.96
CA PHE A 185 11.50 2.69 -11.21
C PHE A 185 11.08 1.68 -12.27
N TYR A 186 9.93 1.92 -12.87
CA TYR A 186 9.40 1.14 -13.99
C TYR A 186 9.34 2.00 -15.25
N LEU A 187 9.78 1.45 -16.36
CA LEU A 187 9.64 2.04 -17.69
C LEU A 187 9.06 1.01 -18.64
N GLY A 188 7.94 1.33 -19.26
CA GLY A 188 7.27 0.45 -20.22
C GLY A 188 6.89 1.18 -21.50
N VAL A 189 6.94 0.44 -22.60
CA VAL A 189 6.45 0.88 -23.90
C VAL A 189 5.37 -0.09 -24.37
N VAL A 190 4.27 0.45 -24.86
CA VAL A 190 3.16 -0.37 -25.37
C VAL A 190 2.65 0.20 -26.70
N THR A 191 2.33 -0.70 -27.64
CA THR A 191 1.64 -0.32 -28.87
C THR A 191 0.12 -0.53 -28.73
N SER A 192 -0.66 0.35 -29.33
CA SER A 192 -2.03 0.01 -29.70
C SER A 192 -1.98 -1.02 -30.85
N SER A 193 -3.09 -1.73 -31.08
CA SER A 193 -3.14 -2.80 -32.08
C SER A 193 -2.57 -2.42 -33.45
N ILE A 194 -1.49 -3.09 -33.82
CA ILE A 194 -0.92 -3.05 -35.18
C ILE A 194 -1.31 -4.36 -35.86
N SER A 195 -2.18 -4.33 -36.85
CA SER A 195 -2.64 -5.55 -37.54
C SER A 195 -3.09 -6.67 -36.59
N ARG A 196 -3.82 -6.33 -35.52
CA ARG A 196 -4.31 -7.24 -34.47
C ARG A 196 -3.25 -7.71 -33.46
N ILE A 197 -2.04 -7.18 -33.53
CA ILE A 197 -0.95 -7.51 -32.57
C ILE A 197 -0.75 -6.31 -31.64
N VAL A 198 -0.66 -6.58 -30.34
CA VAL A 198 -0.24 -5.61 -29.31
C VAL A 198 1.13 -6.03 -28.81
N LEU A 199 2.09 -5.13 -28.88
CA LEU A 199 3.44 -5.36 -28.37
C LEU A 199 3.63 -4.52 -27.10
N SER A 200 4.27 -5.12 -26.10
CA SER A 200 4.70 -4.42 -24.89
C SER A 200 6.09 -4.88 -24.48
N ALA A 201 6.89 -3.95 -24.00
CA ALA A 201 8.17 -4.22 -23.37
C ALA A 201 8.32 -3.32 -22.16
N TYR A 202 8.98 -3.82 -21.10
CA TYR A 202 9.22 -3.03 -19.91
C TYR A 202 10.52 -3.43 -19.22
N ILE A 203 11.01 -2.51 -18.39
CA ILE A 203 12.09 -2.72 -17.42
C ILE A 203 11.53 -2.26 -16.07
N ASP A 204 11.71 -3.07 -15.04
CA ASP A 204 11.41 -2.74 -13.66
C ASP A 204 12.66 -2.95 -12.80
N CYS A 205 13.06 -1.91 -12.06
CA CYS A 205 14.19 -1.94 -11.16
C CYS A 205 13.70 -1.59 -9.76
N ALA A 206 13.97 -2.45 -8.79
CA ALA A 206 13.62 -2.24 -7.40
C ALA A 206 14.85 -2.37 -6.50
N TYR A 207 14.87 -1.55 -5.45
CA TYR A 207 15.84 -1.58 -4.36
C TYR A 207 15.08 -1.63 -3.04
N HIS A 208 15.52 -2.47 -2.12
CA HIS A 208 14.91 -2.64 -0.80
C HIS A 208 15.85 -2.06 0.27
N PRO A 209 15.52 -0.90 0.87
CA PRO A 209 16.37 -0.23 1.85
C PRO A 209 16.57 -1.02 3.15
N TRP A 210 15.69 -1.95 3.47
CA TRP A 210 15.75 -2.83 4.63
C TRP A 210 15.78 -4.29 4.20
N GLU A 211 16.29 -5.17 5.06
CA GLU A 211 16.33 -6.60 4.83
C GLU A 211 14.97 -7.20 4.47
N ARG A 212 14.96 -8.22 3.66
CA ARG A 212 13.77 -9.01 3.30
C ARG A 212 14.03 -10.51 3.47
N TYR A 213 12.99 -11.30 3.45
CA TYR A 213 13.10 -12.74 3.55
C TYR A 213 14.07 -13.30 2.50
N GLY A 214 15.08 -14.06 2.97
CA GLY A 214 16.12 -14.64 2.09
C GLY A 214 17.32 -13.71 1.80
N PHE A 215 17.30 -12.45 2.27
CA PHE A 215 18.38 -11.48 2.08
C PHE A 215 18.76 -10.84 3.41
N SER A 216 20.03 -10.92 3.79
CA SER A 216 20.57 -10.39 5.06
C SER A 216 21.13 -8.97 4.94
N SER A 217 20.92 -8.30 3.83
CA SER A 217 21.35 -6.92 3.56
C SER A 217 20.37 -6.21 2.62
N PRO A 218 20.38 -4.88 2.59
CA PRO A 218 19.69 -4.11 1.57
C PRO A 218 20.02 -4.63 0.16
N SER A 219 19.04 -4.76 -0.73
CA SER A 219 19.19 -5.44 -2.03
C SER A 219 18.43 -4.75 -3.16
#